data_23790eadc249a25d21fd17794ccf8436
#
_entry.id   23790eadc249a25d21fd17794ccf8436
#
_cell.length_a   1.000
_cell.length_b   1.000
_cell.length_c   1.000
_cell.angle_alpha   90.00
_cell.angle_beta   90.00
_cell.angle_gamma   90.00
#
_symmetry.space_group_name_H-M   'P 1'
#
loop_
_entity.id
_entity.type
_entity.pdbx_description
1 polymer ?
#
loop_
_entity_poly.entity_id
_entity_poly.type
_entity_poly.pdbx_seq_one_letter_code
_entity_poly.pdbx_strand_id
1 'polypeptide(L)'
;MNQRPFAVVAAIIAVFSVVVIATAVPRAADDLLFDHISFGVADPARAAAWYAKNLGATPEGASGVAFGSIHLRFRQADTARPSAGSVVDHLGLAFASLEVKVAELQAAGGTLVAPPQDSDGVRAALVDDPWGIRLEVVQGERGTGFHHVHLLATDRAATAKWLMDSFGGSRAGGPGLEMLKFGVLPIAIRQVPRDPGGSVGDVIDHLAWTTASVEAAAAVLKRNGVKFTTEPRTTGNLRTAFVEGPNQLRVEILQR
;
A
#
# COMPACT_ATOMS: atom_id res chain seq x y z
N MET A 1 -30.82 -9.17 -85.85
CA MET A 1 -31.06 -8.59 -84.52
C MET A 1 -30.52 -9.57 -83.53
N ASN A 2 -29.26 -9.33 -83.01
CA ASN A 2 -28.57 -10.21 -82.06
C ASN A 2 -28.62 -9.57 -80.67
N GLN A 3 -29.40 -10.15 -79.77
CA GLN A 3 -29.39 -9.78 -78.37
C GLN A 3 -28.36 -10.61 -77.67
N ARG A 4 -27.37 -9.94 -77.02
CA ARG A 4 -26.37 -10.53 -76.11
C ARG A 4 -26.92 -10.48 -74.69
N PRO A 5 -26.82 -11.57 -73.90
CA PRO A 5 -27.26 -11.53 -72.51
C PRO A 5 -26.15 -10.91 -71.64
N PHE A 6 -26.55 -9.98 -70.75
CA PHE A 6 -25.66 -9.43 -69.68
C PHE A 6 -25.55 -10.45 -68.53
N ALA A 7 -24.33 -10.89 -68.25
CA ALA A 7 -24.04 -11.68 -67.09
C ALA A 7 -23.81 -10.75 -65.86
N VAL A 8 -24.68 -10.86 -64.86
CA VAL A 8 -24.50 -10.18 -63.57
C VAL A 8 -23.59 -11.03 -62.71
N VAL A 9 -22.37 -10.53 -62.42
CA VAL A 9 -21.46 -11.14 -61.46
C VAL A 9 -21.82 -10.61 -60.08
N ALA A 10 -22.42 -11.48 -59.25
CA ALA A 10 -22.65 -11.16 -57.82
C ALA A 10 -21.34 -11.39 -57.02
N ALA A 11 -20.74 -10.32 -56.54
CA ALA A 11 -19.58 -10.39 -55.61
C ALA A 11 -20.11 -10.66 -54.20
N ILE A 12 -19.78 -11.84 -53.67
CA ILE A 12 -20.03 -12.20 -52.28
C ILE A 12 -18.91 -11.60 -51.41
N ILE A 13 -19.21 -10.55 -50.66
CA ILE A 13 -18.31 -10.00 -49.64
C ILE A 13 -18.48 -10.83 -48.39
N ALA A 14 -17.50 -11.69 -48.07
CA ALA A 14 -17.46 -12.40 -46.80
C ALA A 14 -16.91 -11.46 -45.71
N VAL A 15 -17.79 -10.99 -44.83
CA VAL A 15 -17.41 -10.24 -43.64
C VAL A 15 -16.91 -11.21 -42.56
N PHE A 16 -15.61 -11.27 -42.35
CA PHE A 16 -15.02 -11.98 -41.21
C PHE A 16 -15.17 -11.11 -39.97
N SER A 17 -16.13 -11.43 -39.10
CA SER A 17 -16.22 -10.86 -37.76
C SER A 17 -15.15 -11.48 -36.87
N VAL A 18 -14.10 -10.72 -36.54
CA VAL A 18 -13.15 -11.11 -35.53
C VAL A 18 -13.79 -10.91 -34.16
N VAL A 19 -14.23 -12.01 -33.53
CA VAL A 19 -14.67 -12.00 -32.14
C VAL A 19 -13.43 -11.91 -31.26
N VAL A 20 -13.11 -10.72 -30.77
CA VAL A 20 -12.12 -10.53 -29.72
C VAL A 20 -12.74 -11.02 -28.40
N ILE A 21 -12.45 -12.25 -28.01
CA ILE A 21 -12.77 -12.77 -26.69
C ILE A 21 -11.82 -12.08 -25.72
N ALA A 22 -12.27 -11.01 -25.06
CA ALA A 22 -11.58 -10.45 -23.92
C ALA A 22 -11.61 -11.50 -22.80
N THR A 23 -10.54 -12.26 -22.64
CA THR A 23 -10.37 -13.13 -21.49
C THR A 23 -10.21 -12.19 -20.28
N ALA A 24 -11.23 -12.15 -19.42
CA ALA A 24 -11.13 -11.47 -18.13
C ALA A 24 -9.93 -12.09 -17.39
N VAL A 25 -8.89 -11.29 -17.13
CA VAL A 25 -7.76 -11.72 -16.29
C VAL A 25 -8.33 -11.99 -14.90
N PRO A 26 -8.20 -13.21 -14.35
CA PRO A 26 -8.70 -13.49 -13.00
C PRO A 26 -8.03 -12.53 -12.02
N ARG A 27 -8.82 -11.71 -11.32
CA ARG A 27 -8.30 -10.87 -10.24
C ARG A 27 -7.98 -11.77 -9.06
N ALA A 28 -6.76 -11.68 -8.52
CA ALA A 28 -6.37 -12.32 -7.25
C ALA A 28 -7.14 -11.75 -6.05
N ALA A 29 -7.88 -10.67 -6.29
CA ALA A 29 -8.34 -9.74 -5.30
C ALA A 29 -9.45 -10.23 -4.36
N ASP A 30 -10.26 -11.20 -4.77
CA ASP A 30 -11.50 -11.48 -4.03
C ASP A 30 -11.23 -12.16 -2.68
N ASP A 31 -10.05 -12.81 -2.51
CA ASP A 31 -9.65 -13.51 -1.29
C ASP A 31 -8.52 -12.82 -0.50
N LEU A 32 -7.94 -11.74 -1.02
CA LEU A 32 -6.84 -11.03 -0.38
C LEU A 32 -7.36 -9.85 0.46
N LEU A 33 -7.20 -9.96 1.77
CA LEU A 33 -7.60 -8.92 2.73
C LEU A 33 -6.35 -8.29 3.35
N PHE A 34 -6.34 -6.96 3.50
CA PHE A 34 -5.27 -6.29 4.22
C PHE A 34 -5.16 -6.83 5.65
N ASP A 35 -3.94 -7.17 6.08
CA ASP A 35 -3.66 -7.73 7.41
C ASP A 35 -2.92 -6.73 8.31
N HIS A 36 -1.71 -6.29 7.92
CA HIS A 36 -0.91 -5.39 8.75
C HIS A 36 0.15 -4.60 7.97
N ILE A 37 0.75 -3.62 8.66
CA ILE A 37 1.99 -2.95 8.25
C ILE A 37 3.11 -3.46 9.14
N SER A 38 4.22 -3.91 8.55
CA SER A 38 5.37 -4.46 9.27
C SER A 38 6.51 -3.47 9.38
N PHE A 39 7.05 -3.35 10.60
CA PHE A 39 8.13 -2.44 10.93
C PHE A 39 9.35 -3.20 11.43
N GLY A 40 10.54 -2.77 10.98
CA GLY A 40 11.81 -3.22 11.53
C GLY A 40 12.39 -2.17 12.49
N VAL A 41 12.50 -2.49 13.77
CA VAL A 41 13.01 -1.55 14.80
C VAL A 41 13.93 -2.27 15.77
N ALA A 42 14.85 -1.54 16.42
CA ALA A 42 15.82 -2.13 17.35
C ALA A 42 15.17 -2.70 18.63
N ASP A 43 14.05 -2.14 19.09
CA ASP A 43 13.29 -2.60 20.26
C ASP A 43 11.80 -2.58 19.97
N PRO A 44 11.23 -3.71 19.51
CA PRO A 44 9.82 -3.82 19.14
C PRO A 44 8.84 -3.52 20.28
N ALA A 45 9.16 -3.97 21.50
CA ALA A 45 8.28 -3.77 22.65
C ALA A 45 8.23 -2.29 23.08
N ARG A 46 9.40 -1.61 23.07
CA ARG A 46 9.49 -0.18 23.36
C ARG A 46 8.77 0.64 22.29
N ALA A 47 8.89 0.27 21.00
CA ALA A 47 8.18 0.93 19.93
C ALA A 47 6.67 0.78 20.10
N ALA A 48 6.14 -0.42 20.32
CA ALA A 48 4.73 -0.65 20.57
C ALA A 48 4.20 0.16 21.77
N ALA A 49 4.93 0.18 22.89
CA ALA A 49 4.56 0.96 24.07
C ALA A 49 4.54 2.47 23.78
N TRP A 50 5.49 2.97 22.99
CA TRP A 50 5.56 4.38 22.59
C TRP A 50 4.37 4.78 21.72
N TYR A 51 4.02 3.95 20.73
CA TYR A 51 2.86 4.16 19.85
C TYR A 51 1.55 4.14 20.63
N ALA A 52 1.38 3.21 21.54
CA ALA A 52 0.21 3.16 22.42
C ALA A 52 0.09 4.44 23.28
N LYS A 53 1.22 4.85 23.91
CA LYS A 53 1.24 6.01 24.82
C LYS A 53 1.03 7.34 24.09
N ASN A 54 1.72 7.56 22.97
CA ASN A 54 1.85 8.90 22.38
C ASN A 54 0.90 9.10 21.17
N LEU A 55 0.47 8.03 20.53
CA LEU A 55 -0.39 8.09 19.33
C LEU A 55 -1.81 7.56 19.58
N GLY A 56 -2.09 7.01 20.77
CA GLY A 56 -3.41 6.48 21.11
C GLY A 56 -3.74 5.14 20.43
N ALA A 57 -2.72 4.40 19.99
CA ALA A 57 -2.91 3.06 19.45
C ALA A 57 -3.26 2.05 20.55
N THR A 58 -4.09 1.07 20.26
CA THR A 58 -4.42 -0.02 21.17
C THR A 58 -3.31 -1.08 21.15
N PRO A 59 -2.72 -1.48 22.29
CA PRO A 59 -1.70 -2.53 22.33
C PRO A 59 -2.23 -3.90 21.84
N GLU A 60 -1.38 -4.62 21.09
CA GLU A 60 -1.65 -5.98 20.60
C GLU A 60 -0.45 -6.89 20.87
N GLY A 61 -0.50 -7.62 21.98
CA GLY A 61 0.62 -8.44 22.44
C GLY A 61 1.83 -7.59 22.84
N ALA A 62 3.04 -8.16 22.74
CA ALA A 62 4.28 -7.52 23.22
C ALA A 62 4.87 -6.52 22.21
N SER A 63 4.59 -6.66 20.91
CA SER A 63 5.27 -5.92 19.83
C SER A 63 4.33 -5.50 18.71
N GLY A 64 3.05 -5.34 19.00
CA GLY A 64 2.06 -4.84 18.06
C GLY A 64 1.17 -3.79 18.67
N VAL A 65 0.57 -2.98 17.80
CA VAL A 65 -0.50 -2.03 18.15
C VAL A 65 -1.51 -1.95 17.02
N ALA A 66 -2.71 -1.42 17.31
CA ALA A 66 -3.72 -1.18 16.29
C ALA A 66 -4.34 0.22 16.41
N PHE A 67 -4.71 0.78 15.27
CA PHE A 67 -5.62 1.92 15.12
C PHE A 67 -6.93 1.41 14.51
N GLY A 68 -7.89 1.03 15.37
CA GLY A 68 -9.08 0.30 14.92
C GLY A 68 -8.69 -1.03 14.28
N SER A 69 -8.98 -1.19 12.99
CA SER A 69 -8.65 -2.41 12.22
C SER A 69 -7.32 -2.31 11.44
N ILE A 70 -6.51 -1.30 11.68
CA ILE A 70 -5.18 -1.17 11.09
C ILE A 70 -4.14 -1.66 12.10
N HIS A 71 -3.54 -2.80 11.82
CA HIS A 71 -2.54 -3.44 12.69
C HIS A 71 -1.12 -3.02 12.28
N LEU A 72 -0.31 -2.64 13.27
CA LEU A 72 1.11 -2.36 13.12
C LEU A 72 1.91 -3.43 13.87
N ARG A 73 2.84 -4.11 13.18
CA ARG A 73 3.65 -5.19 13.73
C ARG A 73 5.11 -4.78 13.77
N PHE A 74 5.67 -4.65 14.94
CA PHE A 74 7.09 -4.35 15.13
C PHE A 74 7.89 -5.65 15.27
N ARG A 75 8.97 -5.76 14.51
CA ARG A 75 9.92 -6.88 14.56
C ARG A 75 11.34 -6.37 14.80
N GLN A 76 12.19 -7.21 15.37
CA GLN A 76 13.59 -6.88 15.62
C GLN A 76 14.33 -6.63 14.30
N ALA A 77 14.95 -5.46 14.18
CA ALA A 77 15.89 -5.07 13.12
C ALA A 77 16.81 -3.97 13.63
N ASP A 78 18.10 -4.29 13.78
CA ASP A 78 19.07 -3.39 14.43
C ASP A 78 19.59 -2.28 13.50
N THR A 79 19.44 -2.44 12.18
CA THR A 79 20.02 -1.55 11.17
C THR A 79 19.01 -1.09 10.12
N ALA A 80 17.74 -0.93 10.51
CA ALA A 80 16.72 -0.44 9.58
C ALA A 80 16.98 1.02 9.19
N ARG A 81 16.81 1.35 7.89
CA ARG A 81 16.92 2.72 7.39
C ARG A 81 15.63 3.50 7.68
N PRO A 82 15.71 4.82 7.90
CA PRO A 82 14.50 5.66 8.02
C PRO A 82 13.56 5.51 6.81
N SER A 83 12.25 5.66 7.04
CA SER A 83 11.25 5.50 5.97
C SER A 83 11.19 6.68 5.00
N ALA A 84 11.66 7.82 5.41
CA ALA A 84 11.62 9.05 4.64
C ALA A 84 12.31 8.91 3.26
N GLY A 85 11.57 9.16 2.19
CA GLY A 85 12.06 9.06 0.83
C GLY A 85 12.06 7.64 0.23
N SER A 86 11.65 6.63 1.00
CA SER A 86 11.43 5.26 0.52
C SER A 86 10.08 5.13 -0.19
N VAL A 87 9.87 4.01 -0.89
CA VAL A 87 8.57 3.70 -1.53
C VAL A 87 7.41 3.70 -0.52
N VAL A 88 7.63 3.31 0.75
CA VAL A 88 6.68 3.52 1.84
C VAL A 88 7.22 4.65 2.72
N ASP A 89 6.87 5.88 2.38
CA ASP A 89 7.49 7.08 2.94
C ASP A 89 7.03 7.37 4.37
N HIS A 90 5.73 7.35 4.61
CA HIS A 90 5.18 7.71 5.92
C HIS A 90 3.80 7.13 6.21
N LEU A 91 3.40 7.24 7.48
CA LEU A 91 2.04 7.01 7.94
C LEU A 91 1.37 8.35 8.23
N GLY A 92 0.17 8.56 7.71
CA GLY A 92 -0.72 9.66 8.11
C GLY A 92 -1.55 9.26 9.33
N LEU A 93 -1.54 10.09 10.36
CA LEU A 93 -2.33 9.94 11.58
C LEU A 93 -3.08 11.23 11.87
N ALA A 94 -4.40 11.14 12.03
CA ALA A 94 -5.26 12.29 12.33
C ALA A 94 -5.39 12.53 13.84
N PHE A 95 -5.37 13.80 14.23
CA PHE A 95 -5.56 14.24 15.62
C PHE A 95 -6.43 15.50 15.67
N ALA A 96 -7.19 15.66 16.74
CA ALA A 96 -8.08 16.82 16.93
C ALA A 96 -7.33 18.15 17.06
N SER A 97 -6.07 18.15 17.54
CA SER A 97 -5.22 19.33 17.65
C SER A 97 -3.83 19.02 17.15
N LEU A 98 -3.52 19.52 15.95
CA LEU A 98 -2.25 19.31 15.27
C LEU A 98 -1.06 19.87 16.06
N GLU A 99 -1.15 21.14 16.49
CA GLU A 99 -0.06 21.84 17.17
C GLU A 99 0.26 21.19 18.52
N VAL A 100 -0.77 20.82 19.28
CA VAL A 100 -0.62 20.12 20.58
C VAL A 100 0.05 18.75 20.34
N LYS A 101 -0.42 17.98 19.34
CA LYS A 101 0.15 16.67 19.06
C LYS A 101 1.60 16.76 18.62
N VAL A 102 1.95 17.72 17.77
CA VAL A 102 3.36 17.94 17.37
C VAL A 102 4.24 18.21 18.57
N ALA A 103 3.82 19.10 19.49
CA ALA A 103 4.58 19.38 20.71
C ALA A 103 4.73 18.16 21.62
N GLU A 104 3.66 17.35 21.77
CA GLU A 104 3.71 16.09 22.54
C GLU A 104 4.70 15.09 21.94
N LEU A 105 4.70 14.94 20.59
CA LEU A 105 5.62 14.03 19.90
C LEU A 105 7.07 14.47 20.03
N GLN A 106 7.35 15.78 19.94
CA GLN A 106 8.70 16.33 20.18
C GLN A 106 9.17 16.05 21.64
N ALA A 107 8.27 16.25 22.61
CA ALA A 107 8.57 15.95 24.01
C ALA A 107 8.78 14.43 24.26
N ALA A 108 8.20 13.56 23.42
CA ALA A 108 8.36 12.12 23.45
C ALA A 108 9.56 11.60 22.64
N GLY A 109 10.44 12.47 22.15
CA GLY A 109 11.65 12.11 21.40
C GLY A 109 11.49 12.11 19.88
N GLY A 110 10.36 12.58 19.34
CA GLY A 110 10.19 12.78 17.91
C GLY A 110 10.93 14.04 17.42
N THR A 111 11.31 14.04 16.15
CA THR A 111 11.97 15.17 15.48
C THR A 111 11.01 15.84 14.51
N LEU A 112 10.73 17.14 14.72
CA LEU A 112 9.93 17.92 13.77
C LEU A 112 10.72 18.13 12.46
N VAL A 113 10.14 17.66 11.35
CA VAL A 113 10.73 17.74 10.00
C VAL A 113 10.11 18.89 9.21
N ALA A 114 8.78 19.00 9.24
CA ALA A 114 8.06 20.12 8.65
C ALA A 114 6.99 20.64 9.63
N PRO A 115 6.94 21.95 9.90
CA PRO A 115 5.95 22.52 10.80
C PRO A 115 4.53 22.42 10.19
N PRO A 116 3.48 22.63 11.01
CA PRO A 116 2.10 22.71 10.53
C PRO A 116 1.95 23.64 9.33
N GLN A 117 1.47 23.10 8.22
CA GLN A 117 1.21 23.84 6.97
C GLN A 117 0.03 23.24 6.23
N ASP A 118 -0.58 24.00 5.35
CA ASP A 118 -1.62 23.51 4.47
C ASP A 118 -0.98 22.92 3.20
N SER A 119 -1.31 21.68 2.89
CA SER A 119 -0.86 20.96 1.69
C SER A 119 -2.00 20.12 1.14
N ASP A 120 -2.30 20.26 -0.14
CA ASP A 120 -3.35 19.48 -0.85
C ASP A 120 -4.74 19.53 -0.16
N GLY A 121 -5.06 20.65 0.49
CA GLY A 121 -6.34 20.87 1.21
C GLY A 121 -6.38 20.18 2.58
N VAL A 122 -5.25 19.72 3.09
CA VAL A 122 -5.09 19.14 4.43
C VAL A 122 -4.04 19.92 5.21
N ARG A 123 -4.35 20.29 6.45
CA ARG A 123 -3.38 20.88 7.37
C ARG A 123 -2.62 19.79 8.09
N ALA A 124 -1.31 19.73 7.90
CA ALA A 124 -0.46 18.66 8.42
C ALA A 124 0.95 19.12 8.80
N ALA A 125 1.64 18.31 9.61
CA ALA A 125 3.05 18.46 9.94
C ALA A 125 3.77 17.12 9.75
N LEU A 126 5.09 17.14 9.51
CA LEU A 126 5.90 15.92 9.45
C LEU A 126 6.78 15.81 10.68
N VAL A 127 6.75 14.66 11.33
CA VAL A 127 7.54 14.31 12.51
C VAL A 127 8.17 12.94 12.28
N ASP A 128 9.47 12.81 12.45
CA ASP A 128 10.13 11.50 12.51
C ASP A 128 10.06 10.99 13.95
N ASP A 129 9.63 9.74 14.15
CA ASP A 129 9.60 9.10 15.45
C ASP A 129 11.01 8.67 15.91
N PRO A 130 11.20 8.16 17.15
CA PRO A 130 12.51 7.76 17.65
C PRO A 130 13.20 6.62 16.88
N TRP A 131 12.49 5.90 16.00
CA TRP A 131 13.03 4.81 15.18
C TRP A 131 13.23 5.19 13.71
N GLY A 132 12.92 6.45 13.33
CA GLY A 132 13.03 6.94 11.95
C GLY A 132 11.81 6.63 11.09
N ILE A 133 10.67 6.30 11.69
CA ILE A 133 9.40 6.22 10.99
C ILE A 133 8.86 7.64 10.83
N ARG A 134 8.67 8.08 9.58
CA ARG A 134 8.03 9.35 9.30
C ARG A 134 6.54 9.28 9.57
N LEU A 135 6.04 10.24 10.30
CA LEU A 135 4.62 10.43 10.61
C LEU A 135 4.15 11.75 10.00
N GLU A 136 3.07 11.71 9.23
CA GLU A 136 2.31 12.90 8.89
C GLU A 136 1.20 13.07 9.93
N VAL A 137 1.35 14.09 10.75
CA VAL A 137 0.34 14.47 11.75
C VAL A 137 -0.68 15.36 11.08
N VAL A 138 -1.90 14.86 10.91
CA VAL A 138 -2.97 15.52 10.15
C VAL A 138 -3.98 16.16 11.11
N GLN A 139 -4.42 17.38 10.82
CA GLN A 139 -5.54 18.00 11.53
C GLN A 139 -6.83 17.24 11.18
N GLY A 140 -7.41 16.52 12.13
CA GLY A 140 -8.58 15.70 11.93
C GLY A 140 -9.83 16.26 12.58
N GLU A 141 -10.88 16.49 11.80
CA GLU A 141 -12.18 16.94 12.31
C GLU A 141 -12.88 15.88 13.19
N ARG A 142 -12.59 14.60 12.96
CA ARG A 142 -13.23 13.46 13.64
C ARG A 142 -12.42 12.87 14.80
N GLY A 143 -11.32 13.56 15.20
CA GLY A 143 -10.47 13.10 16.30
C GLY A 143 -9.30 12.20 15.86
N THR A 144 -8.77 11.39 16.80
CA THR A 144 -7.58 10.57 16.60
C THR A 144 -7.87 9.31 15.81
N GLY A 145 -7.02 8.98 14.82
CA GLY A 145 -7.11 7.74 14.08
C GLY A 145 -6.08 7.59 12.98
N PHE A 146 -6.02 6.40 12.39
CA PHE A 146 -5.23 6.14 11.20
C PHE A 146 -5.83 6.87 10.00
N HIS A 147 -5.01 7.60 9.25
CA HIS A 147 -5.46 8.37 8.10
C HIS A 147 -5.06 7.70 6.78
N HIS A 148 -3.79 7.35 6.58
CA HIS A 148 -3.32 6.66 5.37
C HIS A 148 -1.90 6.10 5.51
N VAL A 149 -1.51 5.20 4.58
CA VAL A 149 -0.12 4.94 4.20
C VAL A 149 0.20 5.81 3.00
N HIS A 150 1.36 6.47 2.99
CA HIS A 150 1.80 7.26 1.85
C HIS A 150 2.90 6.54 1.06
N LEU A 151 2.64 6.27 -0.21
CA LEU A 151 3.62 5.70 -1.14
C LEU A 151 4.20 6.78 -2.04
N LEU A 152 5.51 6.67 -2.33
CA LEU A 152 6.18 7.40 -3.40
C LEU A 152 6.33 6.49 -4.61
N ALA A 153 6.05 7.01 -5.81
CA ALA A 153 6.16 6.25 -7.04
C ALA A 153 6.65 7.11 -8.20
N THR A 154 7.49 6.54 -9.06
CA THR A 154 7.93 7.21 -10.30
C THR A 154 6.81 7.29 -11.33
N ASP A 155 5.88 6.32 -11.30
CA ASP A 155 4.64 6.31 -12.07
C ASP A 155 3.47 5.97 -11.14
N ARG A 156 2.75 7.02 -10.71
CA ARG A 156 1.61 6.91 -9.81
C ARG A 156 0.49 6.06 -10.41
N ALA A 157 0.19 6.24 -11.69
CA ALA A 157 -0.92 5.56 -12.34
C ALA A 157 -0.65 4.06 -12.51
N ALA A 158 0.58 3.69 -12.91
CA ALA A 158 1.01 2.30 -13.01
C ALA A 158 1.03 1.62 -11.63
N THR A 159 1.50 2.32 -10.59
CA THR A 159 1.52 1.80 -9.20
C THR A 159 0.11 1.57 -8.67
N ALA A 160 -0.80 2.53 -8.87
CA ALA A 160 -2.21 2.39 -8.48
C ALA A 160 -2.87 1.20 -9.20
N LYS A 161 -2.63 1.08 -10.52
CA LYS A 161 -3.15 -0.05 -11.30
C LYS A 161 -2.61 -1.39 -10.79
N TRP A 162 -1.30 -1.50 -10.56
CA TRP A 162 -0.67 -2.72 -10.05
C TRP A 162 -1.26 -3.15 -8.71
N LEU A 163 -1.41 -2.21 -7.77
CA LEU A 163 -2.01 -2.48 -6.47
C LEU A 163 -3.44 -3.00 -6.60
N MET A 164 -4.28 -2.34 -7.41
CA MET A 164 -5.67 -2.74 -7.58
C MET A 164 -5.81 -4.08 -8.32
N ASP A 165 -4.99 -4.35 -9.33
CA ASP A 165 -5.03 -5.60 -10.08
C ASP A 165 -4.53 -6.79 -9.25
N SER A 166 -3.56 -6.55 -8.33
CA SER A 166 -2.97 -7.60 -7.50
C SER A 166 -3.76 -7.87 -6.22
N PHE A 167 -4.23 -6.81 -5.54
CA PHE A 167 -4.80 -6.89 -4.18
C PHE A 167 -6.24 -6.40 -4.09
N GLY A 168 -6.86 -6.04 -5.21
CA GLY A 168 -8.20 -5.46 -5.22
C GLY A 168 -8.20 -4.00 -4.81
N GLY A 169 -9.25 -3.60 -4.10
CA GLY A 169 -9.41 -2.22 -3.69
C GLY A 169 -10.08 -1.34 -4.75
N SER A 170 -10.24 -0.09 -4.42
CA SER A 170 -10.93 0.90 -5.25
C SER A 170 -10.28 2.27 -5.13
N ARG A 171 -10.48 3.13 -6.13
CA ARG A 171 -10.12 4.55 -6.03
C ARG A 171 -11.04 5.24 -5.03
N ALA A 172 -10.48 6.07 -4.17
CA ALA A 172 -11.18 6.71 -3.06
C ALA A 172 -10.85 8.21 -2.91
N GLY A 173 -10.04 8.79 -3.79
CA GLY A 173 -9.60 10.18 -3.69
C GLY A 173 -10.36 11.14 -4.58
N GLY A 174 -10.22 12.43 -4.28
CA GLY A 174 -10.63 13.56 -5.10
C GLY A 174 -9.51 14.08 -6.02
N PRO A 175 -9.73 15.22 -6.71
CA PRO A 175 -8.71 15.84 -7.56
C PRO A 175 -7.42 16.15 -6.78
N GLY A 176 -6.26 15.80 -7.34
CA GLY A 176 -4.94 16.15 -6.82
C GLY A 176 -4.22 15.03 -6.06
N LEU A 177 -4.91 14.24 -5.25
CA LEU A 177 -4.32 13.12 -4.50
C LEU A 177 -4.92 11.78 -4.95
N GLU A 178 -4.08 10.88 -5.47
CA GLU A 178 -4.49 9.51 -5.77
C GLU A 178 -4.62 8.75 -4.46
N MET A 179 -5.85 8.49 -4.05
CA MET A 179 -6.18 7.66 -2.90
C MET A 179 -6.76 6.33 -3.36
N LEU A 180 -6.26 5.25 -2.80
CA LEU A 180 -6.80 3.90 -2.95
C LEU A 180 -7.32 3.41 -1.59
N LYS A 181 -8.31 2.52 -1.62
CA LYS A 181 -8.86 1.89 -0.42
C LYS A 181 -8.85 0.38 -0.58
N PHE A 182 -8.18 -0.32 0.34
CA PHE A 182 -8.11 -1.77 0.43
C PHE A 182 -8.80 -2.21 1.73
N GLY A 183 -10.12 -2.46 1.65
CA GLY A 183 -10.91 -2.70 2.85
C GLY A 183 -10.83 -1.50 3.80
N VAL A 184 -10.13 -1.67 4.92
CA VAL A 184 -9.93 -0.63 5.95
C VAL A 184 -8.70 0.25 5.71
N LEU A 185 -7.75 -0.16 4.85
CA LEU A 185 -6.49 0.53 4.59
C LEU A 185 -6.62 1.59 3.49
N PRO A 186 -6.48 2.89 3.80
CA PRO A 186 -6.29 3.93 2.79
C PRO A 186 -4.80 4.03 2.41
N ILE A 187 -4.52 4.13 1.11
CA ILE A 187 -3.17 4.35 0.56
C ILE A 187 -3.20 5.61 -0.30
N ALA A 188 -2.37 6.59 0.03
CA ALA A 188 -2.08 7.76 -0.81
C ALA A 188 -0.86 7.47 -1.68
N ILE A 189 -0.86 7.93 -2.94
CA ILE A 189 0.29 7.75 -3.84
C ILE A 189 0.68 9.10 -4.41
N ARG A 190 1.94 9.51 -4.17
CA ARG A 190 2.53 10.72 -4.77
C ARG A 190 3.57 10.33 -5.82
N GLN A 191 3.48 11.00 -6.97
CA GLN A 191 4.49 10.83 -8.00
C GLN A 191 5.74 11.62 -7.66
N VAL A 192 6.91 10.98 -7.82
CA VAL A 192 8.24 11.56 -7.63
C VAL A 192 9.08 11.40 -8.89
N PRO A 193 10.02 12.33 -9.18
CA PRO A 193 10.79 12.30 -10.43
C PRO A 193 11.91 11.25 -10.44
N ARG A 194 12.25 10.68 -9.29
CA ARG A 194 13.33 9.69 -9.12
C ARG A 194 12.82 8.49 -8.33
N ASP A 195 13.46 7.33 -8.55
CA ASP A 195 13.17 6.12 -7.79
C ASP A 195 13.40 6.38 -6.30
N PRO A 196 12.36 6.20 -5.45
CA PRO A 196 12.46 6.40 -4.01
C PRO A 196 13.27 5.31 -3.31
N GLY A 197 13.60 4.21 -4.02
CA GLY A 197 14.16 3.01 -3.43
C GLY A 197 13.11 2.10 -2.80
N GLY A 198 13.49 0.84 -2.62
CA GLY A 198 12.59 -0.20 -2.10
C GLY A 198 12.46 -0.17 -0.58
N SER A 199 11.39 -0.79 -0.07
CA SER A 199 11.10 -0.83 1.38
C SER A 199 11.86 -1.92 2.15
N VAL A 200 12.56 -2.83 1.46
CA VAL A 200 13.32 -3.91 2.12
C VAL A 200 14.45 -3.32 2.97
N GLY A 201 14.40 -3.59 4.27
CA GLY A 201 15.40 -3.11 5.23
C GLY A 201 15.20 -1.67 5.69
N ASP A 202 14.06 -1.07 5.37
CA ASP A 202 13.61 0.18 5.96
C ASP A 202 12.77 -0.07 7.22
N VAL A 203 12.61 0.97 8.03
CA VAL A 203 11.78 0.86 9.25
C VAL A 203 10.31 0.56 8.92
N ILE A 204 9.78 0.99 7.76
CA ILE A 204 8.51 0.47 7.20
C ILE A 204 8.88 -0.54 6.12
N ASP A 205 8.93 -1.81 6.49
CA ASP A 205 9.52 -2.86 5.64
C ASP A 205 8.54 -3.40 4.57
N HIS A 206 7.30 -3.66 4.95
CA HIS A 206 6.30 -4.16 4.01
C HIS A 206 4.85 -3.93 4.47
N LEU A 207 3.95 -4.04 3.51
CA LEU A 207 2.51 -4.17 3.71
C LEU A 207 2.14 -5.65 3.57
N ALA A 208 1.16 -6.14 4.33
CA ALA A 208 0.79 -7.54 4.35
C ALA A 208 -0.69 -7.76 4.05
N TRP A 209 -0.98 -8.79 3.24
CA TRP A 209 -2.33 -9.27 2.94
C TRP A 209 -2.48 -10.73 3.34
N THR A 210 -3.62 -11.06 3.94
CA THR A 210 -3.97 -12.44 4.29
C THR A 210 -4.88 -13.07 3.25
N THR A 211 -4.81 -14.40 3.13
CA THR A 211 -5.62 -15.22 2.24
C THR A 211 -5.89 -16.59 2.87
N ALA A 212 -6.91 -17.28 2.40
CA ALA A 212 -7.18 -18.69 2.79
C ALA A 212 -6.14 -19.69 2.25
N SER A 213 -5.45 -19.35 1.13
CA SER A 213 -4.39 -20.21 0.55
C SER A 213 -3.33 -19.37 -0.15
N VAL A 214 -2.13 -19.32 0.41
CA VAL A 214 -0.98 -18.63 -0.18
C VAL A 214 -0.61 -19.24 -1.55
N GLU A 215 -0.74 -20.55 -1.74
CA GLU A 215 -0.49 -21.22 -3.01
C GLU A 215 -1.47 -20.80 -4.10
N ALA A 216 -2.76 -20.75 -3.78
CA ALA A 216 -3.79 -20.33 -4.73
C ALA A 216 -3.60 -18.85 -5.13
N ALA A 217 -3.38 -17.97 -4.15
CA ALA A 217 -3.07 -16.57 -4.40
C ALA A 217 -1.80 -16.39 -5.23
N ALA A 218 -0.72 -17.13 -4.90
CA ALA A 218 0.53 -17.10 -5.65
C ALA A 218 0.35 -17.54 -7.10
N ALA A 219 -0.45 -18.58 -7.36
CA ALA A 219 -0.72 -19.03 -8.72
C ALA A 219 -1.45 -17.95 -9.55
N VAL A 220 -2.39 -17.22 -8.95
CA VAL A 220 -3.09 -16.10 -9.62
C VAL A 220 -2.14 -14.94 -9.87
N LEU A 221 -1.41 -14.49 -8.85
CA LEU A 221 -0.48 -13.37 -8.95
C LEU A 221 0.62 -13.60 -10.00
N LYS A 222 1.16 -14.83 -10.09
CA LYS A 222 2.13 -15.24 -11.12
C LYS A 222 1.54 -15.16 -12.52
N ARG A 223 0.30 -15.61 -12.73
CA ARG A 223 -0.39 -15.47 -14.03
C ARG A 223 -0.56 -14.00 -14.43
N ASN A 224 -0.72 -13.11 -13.45
CA ASN A 224 -0.81 -11.66 -13.64
C ASN A 224 0.57 -10.98 -13.78
N GLY A 225 1.67 -11.75 -13.83
CA GLY A 225 3.03 -11.24 -14.00
C GLY A 225 3.66 -10.62 -12.75
N VAL A 226 3.09 -10.86 -11.55
CA VAL A 226 3.65 -10.33 -10.30
C VAL A 226 4.94 -11.08 -9.96
N LYS A 227 6.01 -10.33 -9.67
CA LYS A 227 7.33 -10.86 -9.33
C LYS A 227 7.36 -11.33 -7.88
N PHE A 228 7.70 -12.61 -7.67
CA PHE A 228 7.94 -13.17 -6.33
C PHE A 228 9.41 -13.00 -5.95
N THR A 229 9.67 -12.45 -4.77
CA THR A 229 11.00 -12.42 -4.13
C THR A 229 11.16 -13.55 -3.13
N THR A 230 10.06 -14.11 -2.65
CA THR A 230 10.03 -15.33 -1.84
C THR A 230 8.81 -16.15 -2.23
N GLU A 231 9.06 -17.37 -2.71
CA GLU A 231 8.02 -18.33 -3.02
C GLU A 231 7.25 -18.78 -1.77
N PRO A 232 6.02 -19.31 -1.91
CA PRO A 232 5.26 -19.84 -0.79
C PRO A 232 6.07 -20.80 0.07
N ARG A 233 6.27 -20.47 1.33
CA ARG A 233 7.03 -21.26 2.30
C ARG A 233 6.47 -21.13 3.71
N THR A 234 6.76 -22.10 4.57
CA THR A 234 6.45 -22.01 5.99
C THR A 234 7.56 -21.27 6.72
N THR A 235 7.20 -20.25 7.50
CA THR A 235 8.10 -19.49 8.35
C THR A 235 7.50 -19.50 9.76
N GLY A 236 8.12 -20.21 10.70
CA GLY A 236 7.48 -20.49 11.99
C GLY A 236 6.17 -21.25 11.81
N ASN A 237 5.07 -20.68 12.31
CA ASN A 237 3.73 -21.26 12.19
C ASN A 237 2.91 -20.65 11.03
N LEU A 238 3.51 -19.75 10.25
CA LEU A 238 2.81 -19.05 9.17
C LEU A 238 3.24 -19.57 7.81
N ARG A 239 2.28 -19.72 6.90
CA ARG A 239 2.53 -19.92 5.48
C ARG A 239 2.59 -18.55 4.82
N THR A 240 3.74 -18.18 4.21
CA THR A 240 3.97 -16.85 3.66
C THR A 240 4.65 -16.90 2.30
N ALA A 241 4.47 -15.82 1.53
CA ALA A 241 5.21 -15.50 0.33
C ALA A 241 5.48 -13.98 0.29
N PHE A 242 6.49 -13.55 -0.46
CA PHE A 242 6.73 -12.12 -0.69
C PHE A 242 6.77 -11.81 -2.18
N VAL A 243 6.14 -10.70 -2.54
CA VAL A 243 6.16 -10.16 -3.90
C VAL A 243 6.78 -8.77 -3.91
N GLU A 244 7.28 -8.37 -5.09
CA GLU A 244 7.84 -7.05 -5.36
C GLU A 244 6.93 -6.29 -6.32
N GLY A 245 6.47 -5.15 -5.88
CA GLY A 245 5.72 -4.19 -6.67
C GLY A 245 6.57 -3.10 -7.29
N PRO A 246 5.93 -2.10 -7.93
CA PRO A 246 6.61 -0.92 -8.47
C PRO A 246 7.49 -0.23 -7.41
N ASN A 247 8.62 0.31 -7.85
CA ASN A 247 9.64 0.93 -7.00
C ASN A 247 10.11 0.01 -5.86
N GLN A 248 10.14 -1.30 -6.11
CA GLN A 248 10.58 -2.34 -5.16
C GLN A 248 9.75 -2.34 -3.86
N LEU A 249 8.45 -1.99 -3.95
CA LEU A 249 7.50 -2.13 -2.84
C LEU A 249 7.43 -3.60 -2.44
N ARG A 250 7.78 -3.91 -1.20
CA ARG A 250 7.66 -5.26 -0.66
C ARG A 250 6.26 -5.51 -0.13
N VAL A 251 5.64 -6.61 -0.54
CA VAL A 251 4.34 -7.03 -0.03
C VAL A 251 4.41 -8.48 0.42
N GLU A 252 3.92 -8.75 1.63
CA GLU A 252 3.74 -10.08 2.17
C GLU A 252 2.34 -10.60 1.86
N ILE A 253 2.28 -11.89 1.53
CA ILE A 253 1.04 -12.66 1.43
C ILE A 253 1.13 -13.75 2.46
N LEU A 254 0.17 -13.83 3.37
CA LEU A 254 0.19 -14.79 4.46
C LEU A 254 -1.15 -15.52 4.60
N GLN A 255 -1.08 -16.75 5.13
CA GLN A 255 -2.25 -17.54 5.46
C GLN A 255 -2.43 -17.59 6.97
N ARG A 256 -3.64 -17.24 7.41
CA ARG A 256 -4.11 -17.38 8.79
C ARG A 256 -5.26 -18.35 8.87
#